data_d6348d90262a15e5358c9a1cf5969f5a
#
_entry.id   d6348d90262a15e5358c9a1cf5969f5a
#
_cell.length_a   1.000
_cell.length_b   1.000
_cell.length_c   1.000
_cell.angle_alpha   90.00
_cell.angle_beta   90.00
_cell.angle_gamma   90.00
#
_symmetry.space_group_name_H-M   'P 1'
#
loop_
_entity.id
_entity.type
_entity.pdbx_description
1 polymer ?
#
loop_
_entity_poly.entity_id
_entity_poly.type
_entity_poly.pdbx_seq_one_letter_code
_entity_poly.pdbx_strand_id
1 'polypeptide(L)'
;MNIVKRNGAHGFPVMDQFFRDILGGTQVAHALVPPVNVKESEKAFNLELVAPGFKKENFNIEIDNDMLTISSGAKAESIEKEEGKFTRREFRTASFKRSFKLPENVKAEEINASYTDGILQVSLPKKEEALPQAKRSIEIS
;
A
#
# COMPACT_ATOMS: atom_id res chain seq x y z
N MET A 1 -23.19 -28.88 15.39
CA MET A 1 -22.20 -27.80 15.28
C MET A 1 -22.68 -26.84 14.20
N ASN A 2 -23.23 -25.72 14.61
CA ASN A 2 -23.78 -24.75 13.68
C ASN A 2 -22.69 -23.84 13.17
N ILE A 3 -22.31 -24.01 11.90
CA ILE A 3 -21.44 -23.05 11.22
C ILE A 3 -22.33 -21.86 10.85
N VAL A 4 -22.18 -20.78 11.59
CA VAL A 4 -22.80 -19.52 11.21
C VAL A 4 -22.03 -18.98 10.01
N LYS A 5 -22.58 -19.15 8.81
CA LYS A 5 -22.15 -18.36 7.67
C LYS A 5 -22.45 -16.89 7.99
N ARG A 6 -21.44 -16.17 8.38
CA ARG A 6 -21.52 -14.71 8.35
C ARG A 6 -21.57 -14.29 6.88
N ASN A 7 -22.77 -14.15 6.34
CA ASN A 7 -23.01 -13.33 5.17
C ASN A 7 -22.80 -11.88 5.58
N GLY A 8 -21.58 -11.46 5.64
CA GLY A 8 -21.29 -10.17 6.19
C GLY A 8 -20.18 -9.43 5.49
N ALA A 9 -19.90 -9.77 4.29
CA ALA A 9 -19.01 -8.95 3.54
C ALA A 9 -19.77 -8.31 2.38
N HIS A 10 -20.38 -7.18 2.64
CA HIS A 10 -20.50 -6.18 1.61
C HIS A 10 -19.07 -5.67 1.34
N GLY A 11 -18.20 -6.61 0.97
CA GLY A 11 -16.86 -6.30 0.52
C GLY A 11 -16.98 -5.55 -0.80
N PHE A 12 -16.39 -4.41 -0.87
CA PHE A 12 -16.26 -3.72 -2.14
C PHE A 12 -15.54 -4.66 -3.12
N PRO A 13 -16.13 -4.99 -4.27
CA PRO A 13 -15.56 -5.98 -5.19
C PRO A 13 -14.13 -5.65 -5.65
N VAL A 14 -13.84 -4.36 -5.73
CA VAL A 14 -12.51 -3.83 -6.10
C VAL A 14 -11.47 -4.11 -5.01
N MET A 15 -11.90 -4.07 -3.75
CA MET A 15 -11.05 -4.32 -2.61
C MET A 15 -10.62 -5.79 -2.55
N ASP A 16 -11.53 -6.72 -2.87
CA ASP A 16 -11.22 -8.14 -2.89
C ASP A 16 -10.14 -8.49 -3.93
N GLN A 17 -10.24 -7.91 -5.11
CA GLN A 17 -9.22 -8.09 -6.14
C GLN A 17 -7.88 -7.46 -5.76
N PHE A 18 -7.93 -6.27 -5.18
CA PHE A 18 -6.74 -5.58 -4.69
C PHE A 18 -6.03 -6.38 -3.59
N PHE A 19 -6.79 -6.95 -2.65
CA PHE A 19 -6.25 -7.85 -1.63
C PHE A 19 -5.68 -9.14 -2.20
N ARG A 20 -6.31 -9.72 -3.20
CA ARG A 20 -5.78 -10.93 -3.85
C ARG A 20 -4.43 -10.66 -4.52
N ASP A 21 -4.29 -9.53 -5.19
CA ASP A 21 -3.04 -9.14 -5.82
C ASP A 21 -1.93 -8.87 -4.81
N ILE A 22 -2.29 -8.34 -3.63
CA ILE A 22 -1.36 -8.09 -2.55
C ILE A 22 -1.02 -9.37 -1.77
N LEU A 23 -2.02 -10.18 -1.43
CA LEU A 23 -1.86 -11.36 -0.58
C LEU A 23 -1.60 -12.63 -1.38
N GLY A 24 -2.08 -12.71 -2.62
CA GLY A 24 -1.95 -13.89 -3.48
C GLY A 24 -0.71 -13.91 -4.35
N GLY A 25 -0.05 -12.77 -4.48
CA GLY A 25 1.17 -12.65 -5.27
C GLY A 25 2.38 -13.19 -4.54
N THR A 26 2.68 -14.45 -4.78
CA THR A 26 3.91 -15.10 -4.35
C THR A 26 4.18 -15.06 -2.85
N GLN A 27 3.95 -16.17 -2.23
CA GLN A 27 4.55 -16.50 -0.96
C GLN A 27 6.07 -16.60 -1.11
N VAL A 28 6.69 -15.50 -1.44
CA VAL A 28 8.11 -15.41 -1.23
C VAL A 28 8.26 -15.04 0.23
N ALA A 29 8.56 -16.04 1.03
CA ALA A 29 8.85 -15.88 2.44
C ALA A 29 10.13 -15.07 2.63
N HIS A 30 10.14 -13.84 2.18
CA HIS A 30 11.21 -12.91 2.48
C HIS A 30 10.74 -12.03 3.63
N ALA A 31 11.28 -12.33 4.81
CA ALA A 31 11.13 -11.58 6.04
C ALA A 31 11.53 -10.09 5.92
N LEU A 32 11.88 -9.63 4.74
CA LEU A 32 12.40 -8.30 4.47
C LEU A 32 11.43 -7.39 3.70
N VAL A 33 10.31 -7.92 3.25
CA VAL A 33 9.31 -7.11 2.56
C VAL A 33 8.41 -6.43 3.59
N PRO A 34 8.30 -5.10 3.58
CA PRO A 34 7.47 -4.39 4.54
C PRO A 34 6.02 -4.86 4.48
N PRO A 35 5.41 -5.15 5.63
CA PRO A 35 3.99 -5.43 5.67
C PRO A 35 3.19 -4.19 5.28
N VAL A 36 2.04 -4.41 4.65
CA VAL A 36 1.16 -3.34 4.18
C VAL A 36 -0.24 -3.51 4.74
N ASN A 37 -0.81 -2.41 5.21
CA ASN A 37 -2.23 -2.27 5.48
C ASN A 37 -2.87 -1.48 4.35
N VAL A 38 -4.03 -1.90 3.92
CA VAL A 38 -4.83 -1.18 2.93
C VAL A 38 -6.16 -0.81 3.56
N LYS A 39 -6.47 0.48 3.56
CA LYS A 39 -7.76 1.00 4.00
C LYS A 39 -8.48 1.60 2.82
N GLU A 40 -9.73 1.28 2.67
CA GLU A 40 -10.60 1.93 1.69
C GLU A 40 -11.62 2.81 2.39
N SER A 41 -11.71 4.05 1.95
CA SER A 41 -12.79 4.97 2.30
C SER A 41 -13.63 5.29 1.06
N GLU A 42 -14.68 6.06 1.24
CA GLU A 42 -15.50 6.50 0.11
C GLU A 42 -14.71 7.33 -0.90
N LYS A 43 -13.67 8.03 -0.45
CA LYS A 43 -12.92 9.00 -1.25
C LYS A 43 -11.56 8.51 -1.73
N ALA A 44 -10.97 7.55 -1.04
CA ALA A 44 -9.59 7.15 -1.32
C ALA A 44 -9.26 5.75 -0.82
N PHE A 45 -8.22 5.17 -1.40
CA PHE A 45 -7.49 4.05 -0.80
C PHE A 45 -6.26 4.61 -0.09
N ASN A 46 -5.93 4.05 1.06
CA ASN A 46 -4.74 4.41 1.81
C ASN A 46 -3.90 3.17 2.07
N LEU A 47 -2.67 3.21 1.62
CA LEU A 47 -1.67 2.18 1.88
C LEU A 47 -0.79 2.62 3.04
N GLU A 48 -0.55 1.75 3.99
CA GLU A 48 0.36 1.97 5.10
C GLU A 48 1.42 0.87 5.10
N LEU A 49 2.66 1.23 4.83
CA LEU A 49 3.80 0.30 4.86
C LEU A 49 4.65 0.57 6.10
N VAL A 50 4.89 -0.46 6.87
CA VAL A 50 5.78 -0.38 8.03
C VAL A 50 7.22 -0.58 7.55
N ALA A 51 7.96 0.50 7.47
CA ALA A 51 9.33 0.52 6.95
C ALA A 51 10.25 1.35 7.85
N PRO A 52 10.51 0.92 9.10
CA PRO A 52 11.41 1.62 9.99
C PRO A 52 12.86 1.49 9.53
N GLY A 53 13.67 2.47 9.89
CA GLY A 53 15.09 2.46 9.56
C GLY A 53 15.44 3.04 8.19
N PHE A 54 14.46 3.48 7.43
CA PHE A 54 14.66 4.19 6.16
C PHE A 54 14.62 5.71 6.38
N LYS A 55 15.16 6.42 5.43
CA LYS A 55 14.99 7.87 5.30
C LYS A 55 13.97 8.14 4.19
N LYS A 56 13.29 9.27 4.30
CA LYS A 56 12.32 9.71 3.29
C LYS A 56 12.89 9.67 1.87
N GLU A 57 14.13 10.08 1.71
CA GLU A 57 14.85 10.16 0.44
C GLU A 57 15.17 8.79 -0.16
N ASN A 58 15.08 7.72 0.62
CA ASN A 58 15.34 6.37 0.16
C ASN A 58 14.15 5.74 -0.58
N PHE A 59 12.97 6.31 -0.43
CA PHE A 59 11.77 5.78 -1.09
C PHE A 59 11.64 6.31 -2.51
N ASN A 60 11.29 5.42 -3.43
CA ASN A 60 10.91 5.75 -4.79
C ASN A 60 9.53 5.18 -5.08
N ILE A 61 8.63 6.01 -5.58
CA ILE A 61 7.27 5.63 -5.94
C ILE A 61 7.06 5.96 -7.41
N GLU A 62 6.76 4.96 -8.20
CA GLU A 62 6.57 5.08 -9.64
C GLU A 62 5.22 4.52 -10.04
N ILE A 63 4.62 5.14 -11.03
CA ILE A 63 3.40 4.64 -11.66
C ILE A 63 3.72 4.42 -13.14
N ASP A 64 3.56 3.19 -13.57
CA ASP A 64 3.69 2.81 -14.96
C ASP A 64 2.43 2.06 -15.39
N ASN A 65 1.69 2.67 -16.31
CA ASN A 65 0.34 2.22 -16.68
C ASN A 65 -0.55 2.11 -15.42
N ASP A 66 -1.04 0.93 -15.11
CA ASP A 66 -1.88 0.68 -13.93
C ASP A 66 -1.10 0.08 -12.77
N MET A 67 0.22 0.14 -12.81
CA MET A 67 1.07 -0.45 -11.80
C MET A 67 1.75 0.60 -10.94
N LEU A 68 1.44 0.59 -9.66
CA LEU A 68 2.13 1.39 -8.64
C LEU A 68 3.27 0.56 -8.07
N THR A 69 4.48 1.06 -8.19
CA THR A 69 5.67 0.41 -7.63
C THR A 69 6.28 1.28 -6.54
N ILE A 70 6.40 0.70 -5.36
CA ILE A 70 7.05 1.31 -4.20
C ILE A 70 8.34 0.56 -3.95
N SER A 71 9.44 1.26 -3.97
CA SER A 71 10.76 0.68 -3.73
C SER A 71 11.57 1.54 -2.77
N SER A 72 12.51 0.91 -2.10
CA SER A 72 13.51 1.59 -1.31
C SER A 72 14.84 0.89 -1.46
N GLY A 73 15.88 1.65 -1.76
CA GLY A 73 17.25 1.20 -1.79
C GLY A 73 17.99 1.65 -0.54
N ALA A 74 18.58 0.72 0.19
CA ALA A 74 19.64 1.08 1.11
C ALA A 74 20.85 1.46 0.27
N LYS A 75 21.30 2.72 0.34
CA LYS A 75 22.54 3.10 -0.32
C LYS A 75 23.69 2.33 0.30
N ALA A 76 24.53 1.72 -0.54
CA ALA A 76 25.69 0.94 -0.10
C ALA A 76 26.60 1.74 0.85
N GLU A 77 26.65 3.03 0.72
CA GLU A 77 27.40 3.94 1.59
C GLU A 77 26.98 3.92 3.07
N SER A 78 25.72 3.58 3.36
CA SER A 78 25.25 3.50 4.72
C SER A 78 25.63 2.18 5.40
N ILE A 79 25.99 1.16 4.63
CA ILE A 79 26.41 -0.14 5.14
C ILE A 79 27.88 -0.14 5.53
N GLU A 80 28.70 0.63 4.84
CA GLU A 80 30.15 0.70 5.08
C GLU A 80 30.56 1.59 6.26
N LYS A 81 29.66 2.42 6.77
CA LYS A 81 29.94 3.37 7.85
C LYS A 81 29.56 2.89 9.24
N GLU A 82 29.10 1.66 9.39
CA GLU A 82 28.86 1.10 10.71
C GLU A 82 30.18 0.73 11.38
N GLU A 83 30.59 1.53 12.34
CA GLU A 83 31.70 1.22 13.21
C GLU A 83 31.28 0.14 14.21
N GLY A 84 31.99 -0.96 14.23
CA GLY A 84 31.80 -2.02 15.20
C GLY A 84 31.34 -3.34 14.60
N LYS A 85 31.46 -4.38 15.40
CA LYS A 85 31.04 -5.74 15.06
C LYS A 85 29.75 -6.07 15.81
N PHE A 86 28.76 -6.58 15.11
CA PHE A 86 27.57 -7.11 15.74
C PHE A 86 27.92 -8.41 16.50
N THR A 87 27.60 -8.47 17.76
CA THR A 87 27.60 -9.71 18.53
C THR A 87 26.30 -10.48 18.34
N ARG A 88 25.23 -9.77 18.03
CA ARG A 88 23.92 -10.31 17.63
C ARG A 88 23.27 -9.34 16.66
N ARG A 89 22.77 -9.86 15.54
CA ARG A 89 22.04 -9.09 14.56
C ARG A 89 20.75 -9.82 14.19
N GLU A 90 19.62 -9.34 14.69
CA GLU A 90 18.31 -9.94 14.46
C GLU A 90 17.56 -9.28 13.31
N PHE A 91 17.94 -8.07 12.94
CA PHE A 91 17.34 -7.37 11.79
C PHE A 91 18.38 -6.53 11.06
N ARG A 92 18.08 -6.25 9.82
CA ARG A 92 18.83 -5.30 9.00
C ARG A 92 17.86 -4.56 8.09
N THR A 93 18.20 -3.32 7.75
CA THR A 93 17.47 -2.57 6.73
C THR A 93 17.95 -3.02 5.35
N ALA A 94 17.06 -3.60 4.58
CA ALA A 94 17.36 -4.08 3.23
C ALA A 94 16.48 -3.37 2.20
N SER A 95 16.99 -3.31 0.97
CA SER A 95 16.19 -2.81 -0.15
C SER A 95 14.97 -3.69 -0.38
N PHE A 96 13.87 -3.08 -0.75
CA PHE A 96 12.64 -3.77 -1.12
C PHE A 96 11.99 -3.15 -2.34
N LYS A 97 11.14 -3.93 -2.97
CA LYS A 97 10.29 -3.48 -4.06
C LYS A 97 8.93 -4.18 -3.94
N ARG A 98 7.87 -3.39 -3.94
CA ARG A 98 6.49 -3.89 -3.99
C ARG A 98 5.73 -3.21 -5.10
N SER A 99 4.95 -3.98 -5.83
CA SER A 99 4.12 -3.47 -6.91
C SER A 99 2.66 -3.81 -6.65
N PHE A 100 1.79 -2.86 -6.93
CA PHE A 100 0.36 -2.97 -6.76
C PHE A 100 -0.34 -2.56 -8.04
N LYS A 101 -1.29 -3.37 -8.49
CA LYS A 101 -2.13 -2.98 -9.61
C LYS A 101 -3.16 -1.95 -9.13
N LEU A 102 -3.18 -0.79 -9.76
CA LEU A 102 -4.12 0.27 -9.41
C LEU A 102 -5.53 -0.08 -9.91
N PRO A 103 -6.56 0.10 -9.08
CA PRO A 103 -7.93 0.06 -9.55
C PRO A 103 -8.20 1.16 -10.59
N GLU A 104 -9.12 0.91 -11.51
CA GLU A 104 -9.49 1.87 -12.56
C GLU A 104 -10.07 3.18 -12.01
N ASN A 105 -10.64 3.13 -10.81
CA ASN A 105 -11.28 4.26 -10.15
C ASN A 105 -10.32 5.17 -9.37
N VAL A 106 -9.01 4.97 -9.50
CA VAL A 106 -7.99 5.79 -8.84
C VAL A 106 -7.55 6.91 -9.76
N LYS A 107 -7.46 8.11 -9.19
CA LYS A 107 -6.94 9.29 -9.86
C LYS A 107 -5.42 9.35 -9.68
N ALA A 108 -4.70 8.81 -10.66
CA ALA A 108 -3.25 8.62 -10.58
C ALA A 108 -2.48 9.94 -10.39
N GLU A 109 -2.97 11.04 -10.94
CA GLU A 109 -2.33 12.34 -10.87
C GLU A 109 -2.34 12.96 -9.47
N GLU A 110 -3.22 12.51 -8.61
CA GLU A 110 -3.38 13.04 -7.25
C GLU A 110 -2.84 12.09 -6.16
N ILE A 111 -2.14 11.06 -6.55
CA ILE A 111 -1.48 10.17 -5.60
C ILE A 111 -0.39 10.93 -4.86
N ASN A 112 -0.40 10.83 -3.56
CA ASN A 112 0.61 11.44 -2.71
C ASN A 112 1.09 10.47 -1.64
N ALA A 113 2.27 10.73 -1.11
CA ALA A 113 2.88 9.90 -0.11
C ALA A 113 3.54 10.73 0.99
N SER A 114 3.55 10.21 2.18
CA SER A 114 4.25 10.78 3.33
C SER A 114 4.92 9.68 4.14
N TYR A 115 6.02 10.02 4.79
CA TYR A 115 6.75 9.11 5.65
C TYR A 115 6.94 9.73 7.02
N THR A 116 6.37 9.09 8.02
CA THR A 116 6.41 9.58 9.41
C THR A 116 6.43 8.39 10.36
N ASP A 117 7.28 8.47 11.38
CA ASP A 117 7.37 7.45 12.45
C ASP A 117 7.59 6.02 11.93
N GLY A 118 8.38 5.86 10.88
CA GLY A 118 8.66 4.56 10.28
C GLY A 118 7.53 4.00 9.44
N ILE A 119 6.50 4.77 9.16
CA ILE A 119 5.36 4.35 8.34
C ILE A 119 5.29 5.20 7.07
N LEU A 120 5.35 4.53 5.93
CA LEU A 120 5.08 5.15 4.64
C LEU A 120 3.59 5.06 4.36
N GLN A 121 2.95 6.20 4.24
CA GLN A 121 1.54 6.32 3.88
C GLN A 121 1.43 6.78 2.44
N VAL A 122 0.65 6.06 1.63
CA VAL A 122 0.36 6.41 0.25
C VAL A 122 -1.14 6.56 0.10
N SER A 123 -1.59 7.73 -0.29
CA SER A 123 -3.00 8.04 -0.52
C SER A 123 -3.31 7.98 -2.02
N LEU A 124 -4.31 7.20 -2.36
CA LEU A 124 -4.79 6.97 -3.72
C LEU A 124 -6.22 7.50 -3.85
N PRO A 125 -6.41 8.78 -4.20
CA PRO A 125 -7.75 9.34 -4.34
C PRO A 125 -8.57 8.65 -5.42
N LYS A 126 -9.84 8.47 -5.17
CA LYS A 126 -10.78 7.95 -6.17
C LYS A 126 -11.20 9.04 -7.13
N LYS A 127 -11.48 8.65 -8.38
CA LYS A 127 -12.07 9.56 -9.36
C LYS A 127 -13.45 10.04 -8.88
N GLU A 128 -13.81 11.24 -9.22
CA GLU A 128 -15.10 11.81 -8.83
C GLU A 128 -16.30 10.99 -9.32
N GLU A 129 -16.17 10.34 -10.45
CA GLU A 129 -17.17 9.42 -11.02
C GLU A 129 -17.41 8.18 -10.16
N ALA A 130 -16.41 7.78 -9.34
CA ALA A 130 -16.48 6.63 -8.46
C ALA A 130 -16.91 6.99 -7.02
N LEU A 131 -17.10 8.28 -6.73
CA LEU A 131 -17.59 8.75 -5.44
C LEU A 131 -19.09 8.48 -5.31
N PRO A 132 -19.57 8.17 -4.09
CA PRO A 132 -21.00 8.04 -3.87
C PRO A 132 -21.69 9.34 -4.23
N GLN A 133 -22.66 9.27 -5.15
CA GLN A 133 -23.46 10.43 -5.50
C GLN A 133 -24.60 10.58 -4.50
N ALA A 134 -24.87 11.82 -4.11
CA ALA A 134 -26.05 12.14 -3.31
C ALA A 134 -27.33 11.71 -4.05
N LYS A 135 -28.30 11.22 -3.29
CA LYS A 135 -29.61 10.92 -3.85
C LYS A 135 -30.19 12.15 -4.53
N ARG A 136 -30.59 11.97 -5.76
CA ARG A 136 -31.23 13.01 -6.53
C ARG A 136 -32.72 12.72 -6.66
N SER A 137 -33.56 13.65 -6.27
CA SER A 137 -35.00 13.61 -6.50
C SER A 137 -35.31 14.15 -7.91
N ILE A 138 -36.07 13.38 -8.66
CA ILE A 138 -36.54 13.81 -10.00
C ILE A 138 -37.97 14.28 -9.89
N GLU A 139 -38.22 15.53 -10.26
CA GLU A 139 -39.57 16.06 -10.36
C GLU A 139 -40.25 15.55 -11.63
N ILE A 140 -41.48 15.08 -11.45
CA ILE A 140 -42.31 14.64 -12.57
C ILE A 140 -43.10 15.85 -13.07
N SER A 141 -42.86 16.22 -14.29
CA SER A 141 -43.61 17.28 -14.99
C SER A 141 -44.88 16.76 -15.67
#